data_f7cd7e69bbc8399c9d4315675d5f1a20
#
_entry.id   f7cd7e69bbc8399c9d4315675d5f1a20
#
_cell.length_a   1.000
_cell.length_b   1.000
_cell.length_c   1.000
_cell.angle_alpha   90.00
_cell.angle_beta   90.00
_cell.angle_gamma   90.00
#
_symmetry.space_group_name_H-M   'P 1'
#
loop_
_entity.id
_entity.type
_entity.pdbx_description
1 polymer ?
#
loop_
_entity_poly.entity_id
_entity_poly.type
_entity_poly.pdbx_seq_one_letter_code
_entity_poly.pdbx_strand_id
1 'polypeptide(L)'
;PGGLTRERAGFEVRDVHHSHYGRICPVQTPEGPNIGLVGHLATYARVNEYGFLETPYLLVAKEVPADKEKLMNRILGEAVAGMKAGEKIVDEKIAEKIAKEKKGGAVIVKPFVTLDIEYVNAIVEDRKSIAHAGIKLDEHRNILEDMVEARIKGHPGMIESSELDCVDV
;
A
#
# COMPACT_ATOMS: atom_id res chain seq x y z
N PRO A 1 19.83 24.67 -18.45
CA PRO A 1 19.56 25.44 -19.66
C PRO A 1 18.28 24.93 -20.33
N GLY A 2 17.38 25.81 -20.77
CA GLY A 2 16.11 25.44 -21.43
C GLY A 2 14.92 25.17 -20.51
N GLY A 3 15.08 25.29 -19.17
CA GLY A 3 13.97 25.18 -18.22
C GLY A 3 13.04 26.39 -18.22
N LEU A 4 11.94 26.27 -17.47
CA LEU A 4 11.00 27.38 -17.26
C LEU A 4 11.61 28.46 -16.38
N THR A 5 11.31 29.73 -16.72
CA THR A 5 11.55 30.86 -15.82
C THR A 5 10.25 31.23 -15.12
N ARG A 6 10.34 31.95 -13.99
CA ARG A 6 9.14 32.35 -13.24
C ARG A 6 8.18 33.22 -14.05
N GLU A 7 8.66 33.98 -15.02
CA GLU A 7 7.85 34.80 -15.90
C GLU A 7 7.11 33.98 -16.97
N ARG A 8 7.65 32.81 -17.35
CA ARG A 8 7.08 31.92 -18.36
C ARG A 8 6.28 30.78 -17.78
N ALA A 9 6.41 30.51 -16.49
CA ALA A 9 5.69 29.43 -15.83
C ALA A 9 4.22 29.80 -15.69
N GLY A 10 3.35 29.06 -16.37
CA GLY A 10 1.90 29.19 -16.26
C GLY A 10 1.35 28.55 -14.99
N PHE A 11 0.03 28.60 -14.83
CA PHE A 11 -0.66 28.06 -13.65
C PHE A 11 -0.47 26.55 -13.50
N GLU A 12 -0.54 25.79 -14.60
CA GLU A 12 -0.48 24.31 -14.57
C GLU A 12 0.78 23.76 -13.89
N VAL A 13 1.95 24.36 -14.15
CA VAL A 13 3.22 23.91 -13.57
C VAL A 13 3.40 24.34 -12.11
N ARG A 14 2.56 25.25 -11.60
CA ARG A 14 2.55 25.75 -10.24
C ARG A 14 1.53 25.06 -9.35
N ASP A 15 0.60 24.32 -9.95
CA ASP A 15 -0.49 23.67 -9.25
C ASP A 15 -0.05 22.31 -8.67
N VAL A 16 -0.81 21.81 -7.72
CA VAL A 16 -0.60 20.49 -7.13
C VAL A 16 -1.02 19.42 -8.14
N HIS A 17 -0.17 18.46 -8.37
CA HIS A 17 -0.43 17.30 -9.22
C HIS A 17 -0.63 16.04 -8.38
N HIS A 18 -1.44 15.09 -8.84
CA HIS A 18 -1.69 13.85 -8.08
C HIS A 18 -0.40 13.05 -7.77
N SER A 19 0.62 13.12 -8.63
CA SER A 19 1.93 12.49 -8.40
C SER A 19 2.72 13.10 -7.23
N HIS A 20 2.29 14.26 -6.71
CA HIS A 20 2.90 14.88 -5.53
C HIS A 20 2.52 14.18 -4.23
N TYR A 21 1.45 13.40 -4.20
CA TYR A 21 1.00 12.70 -3.00
C TYR A 21 2.11 11.87 -2.36
N GLY A 22 2.38 12.13 -1.08
CA GLY A 22 3.45 11.49 -0.32
C GLY A 22 4.88 11.86 -0.74
N ARG A 23 5.08 12.71 -1.77
CA ARG A 23 6.40 13.08 -2.33
C ARG A 23 6.73 14.54 -2.15
N ILE A 24 5.80 15.42 -2.47
CA ILE A 24 5.98 16.87 -2.36
C ILE A 24 4.88 17.44 -1.48
N CYS A 25 5.27 18.27 -0.51
CA CYS A 25 4.33 18.96 0.37
C CYS A 25 3.42 19.88 -0.45
N PRO A 26 2.07 19.74 -0.37
CA PRO A 26 1.16 20.53 -1.19
C PRO A 26 0.97 21.95 -0.71
N VAL A 27 1.42 22.28 0.49
CA VAL A 27 1.19 23.59 1.13
C VAL A 27 2.45 24.41 1.34
N GLN A 28 3.61 23.77 1.47
CA GLN A 28 4.86 24.48 1.74
C GLN A 28 5.48 24.99 0.44
N THR A 29 5.15 26.22 0.08
CA THR A 29 5.68 26.95 -1.08
C THR A 29 5.78 28.42 -0.73
N PRO A 30 6.72 29.21 -1.34
CA PRO A 30 6.81 30.65 -1.09
C PRO A 30 5.57 31.39 -1.61
N GLU A 31 5.28 32.53 -1.00
CA GLU A 31 4.35 33.49 -1.56
C GLU A 31 5.02 34.33 -2.67
N GLY A 32 4.22 34.85 -3.60
CA GLY A 32 4.68 35.74 -4.66
C GLY A 32 5.12 35.02 -5.94
N PRO A 33 6.07 35.59 -6.71
CA PRO A 33 6.39 35.12 -8.08
C PRO A 33 6.90 33.68 -8.16
N ASN A 34 7.41 33.12 -7.07
CA ASN A 34 7.94 31.75 -7.01
C ASN A 34 6.92 30.71 -6.47
N ILE A 35 5.67 31.11 -6.26
CA ILE A 35 4.62 30.21 -5.79
C ILE A 35 4.50 28.97 -6.70
N GLY A 36 4.51 27.80 -6.12
CA GLY A 36 4.42 26.52 -6.84
C GLY A 36 5.68 26.11 -7.61
N LEU A 37 6.70 26.96 -7.71
CA LEU A 37 7.97 26.65 -8.41
C LEU A 37 9.06 26.19 -7.44
N VAL A 38 8.96 26.55 -6.18
CA VAL A 38 9.82 26.07 -5.09
C VAL A 38 8.94 25.27 -4.14
N GLY A 39 9.35 24.06 -3.85
CA GLY A 39 8.61 23.16 -2.98
C GLY A 39 9.54 22.40 -2.03
N HIS A 40 8.94 21.60 -1.18
CA HIS A 40 9.63 20.78 -0.19
C HIS A 40 9.17 19.33 -0.30
N LEU A 41 10.08 18.40 -0.02
CA LEU A 41 9.73 16.99 0.04
C LEU A 41 8.75 16.72 1.20
N ALA A 42 7.84 15.78 0.98
CA ALA A 42 7.02 15.23 2.05
C ALA A 42 7.91 14.48 3.07
N THR A 43 7.42 14.30 4.29
CA THR A 43 8.22 13.83 5.44
C THR A 43 8.93 12.49 5.18
N TYR A 44 8.27 11.55 4.53
CA TYR A 44 8.81 10.21 4.26
C TYR A 44 9.28 10.00 2.82
N ALA A 45 9.22 11.05 1.99
CA ALA A 45 9.70 10.98 0.62
C ALA A 45 11.22 10.86 0.55
N ARG A 46 11.70 10.16 -0.44
CA ARG A 46 13.12 10.07 -0.75
C ARG A 46 13.36 10.15 -2.26
N VAL A 47 14.59 10.45 -2.64
CA VAL A 47 15.05 10.40 -4.04
C VAL A 47 15.77 9.07 -4.26
N ASN A 48 15.38 8.32 -5.30
CA ASN A 48 16.05 7.07 -5.65
C ASN A 48 17.32 7.32 -6.49
N GLU A 49 18.05 6.25 -6.81
CA GLU A 49 19.29 6.31 -7.60
C GLU A 49 19.12 6.88 -9.01
N TYR A 50 17.92 6.87 -9.56
CA TYR A 50 17.57 7.42 -10.88
C TYR A 50 17.05 8.87 -10.82
N GLY A 51 16.95 9.46 -9.64
CA GLY A 51 16.44 10.81 -9.43
C GLY A 51 14.91 10.93 -9.31
N PHE A 52 14.18 9.82 -9.21
CA PHE A 52 12.73 9.85 -8.98
C PHE A 52 12.39 9.97 -7.49
N LEU A 53 11.33 10.70 -7.21
CA LEU A 53 10.75 10.77 -5.88
C LEU A 53 9.94 9.51 -5.58
N GLU A 54 10.21 8.92 -4.44
CA GLU A 54 9.51 7.73 -3.93
C GLU A 54 8.87 8.03 -2.58
N THR A 55 7.77 7.36 -2.32
CA THR A 55 7.09 7.37 -1.02
C THR A 55 6.86 5.94 -0.53
N PRO A 56 6.90 5.70 0.80
CA PRO A 56 6.72 4.36 1.35
C PRO A 56 5.25 3.97 1.43
N TYR A 57 4.98 2.71 1.16
CA TYR A 57 3.69 2.05 1.38
C TYR A 57 3.91 0.71 2.09
N LEU A 58 2.95 0.31 2.90
CA LEU A 58 2.91 -1.02 3.52
C LEU A 58 2.33 -2.03 2.54
N LEU A 59 3.01 -3.16 2.36
CA LEU A 59 2.54 -4.22 1.47
C LEU A 59 1.36 -4.98 2.07
N VAL A 60 0.40 -5.34 1.22
CA VAL A 60 -0.71 -6.24 1.54
C VAL A 60 -0.36 -7.64 1.07
N ALA A 61 -0.39 -8.61 1.99
CA ALA A 61 -0.21 -10.01 1.66
C ALA A 61 -1.56 -10.74 1.63
N LYS A 62 -1.70 -11.67 0.72
CA LYS A 62 -2.91 -12.47 0.45
C LYS A 62 -2.67 -13.97 0.63
N GLU A 63 -1.43 -14.33 0.83
CA GLU A 63 -0.96 -15.68 1.08
C GLU A 63 0.18 -15.68 2.08
N VAL A 64 0.36 -16.78 2.77
CA VAL A 64 1.48 -17.01 3.68
C VAL A 64 2.12 -18.34 3.37
N PRO A 65 3.44 -18.49 3.56
CA PRO A 65 4.09 -19.79 3.52
C PRO A 65 3.40 -20.75 4.51
N ALA A 66 3.39 -22.04 4.18
CA ALA A 66 2.86 -23.10 5.03
C ALA A 66 3.78 -23.33 6.25
N ASP A 67 3.85 -22.35 7.12
CA ASP A 67 4.63 -22.31 8.36
C ASP A 67 3.68 -22.03 9.52
N LYS A 68 3.82 -22.79 10.61
CA LYS A 68 3.00 -22.69 11.81
C LYS A 68 2.92 -21.25 12.34
N GLU A 69 4.07 -20.60 12.50
CA GLU A 69 4.13 -19.25 13.08
C GLU A 69 3.44 -18.21 12.20
N LYS A 70 3.59 -18.33 10.89
CA LYS A 70 3.00 -17.41 9.92
C LYS A 70 1.51 -17.62 9.69
N LEU A 71 1.01 -18.83 9.92
CA LEU A 71 -0.41 -19.18 9.83
C LEU A 71 -1.22 -18.74 11.03
N MET A 72 -0.60 -18.64 12.23
CA MET A 72 -1.30 -18.23 13.44
C MET A 72 -1.95 -16.85 13.29
N ASN A 73 -3.20 -16.75 13.75
CA ASN A 73 -4.02 -15.55 13.73
C ASN A 73 -4.39 -15.04 12.31
N ARG A 74 -4.13 -15.83 11.27
CA ARG A 74 -4.61 -15.53 9.93
C ARG A 74 -6.02 -16.08 9.74
N ILE A 75 -6.78 -15.40 8.87
CA ILE A 75 -8.13 -15.83 8.47
C ILE A 75 -7.97 -16.55 7.13
N LEU A 76 -8.46 -17.78 7.04
CA LEU A 76 -8.35 -18.57 5.81
C LEU A 76 -9.15 -17.95 4.66
N GLY A 77 -8.54 -17.84 3.50
CA GLY A 77 -9.20 -17.45 2.26
C GLY A 77 -9.71 -18.65 1.46
N GLU A 78 -9.26 -19.87 1.78
CA GLU A 78 -9.67 -21.12 1.17
C GLU A 78 -9.93 -22.19 2.23
N ALA A 79 -10.70 -23.23 1.88
CA ALA A 79 -10.89 -24.38 2.75
C ALA A 79 -9.65 -25.27 2.77
N VAL A 80 -9.06 -25.51 3.93
CA VAL A 80 -7.84 -26.30 4.15
C VAL A 80 -7.93 -27.10 5.43
N ALA A 81 -7.45 -28.34 5.45
CA ALA A 81 -7.33 -29.19 6.63
C ALA A 81 -8.61 -29.36 7.46
N GLY A 82 -9.77 -29.31 6.80
CA GLY A 82 -11.08 -29.43 7.43
C GLY A 82 -11.65 -28.12 7.96
N MET A 83 -10.93 -27.01 7.86
CA MET A 83 -11.45 -25.66 8.14
C MET A 83 -12.04 -25.03 6.88
N LYS A 84 -13.05 -24.18 7.08
CA LYS A 84 -13.71 -23.42 6.00
C LYS A 84 -13.01 -22.10 5.76
N ALA A 85 -13.18 -21.57 4.55
CA ALA A 85 -12.80 -20.18 4.26
C ALA A 85 -13.53 -19.21 5.22
N GLY A 86 -12.82 -18.19 5.68
CA GLY A 86 -13.32 -17.21 6.65
C GLY A 86 -13.07 -17.57 8.13
N GLU A 87 -12.60 -18.76 8.42
CA GLU A 87 -12.25 -19.16 9.80
C GLU A 87 -10.84 -18.67 10.17
N LYS A 88 -10.70 -18.14 11.42
CA LYS A 88 -9.42 -17.68 11.95
C LYS A 88 -8.66 -18.85 12.58
N ILE A 89 -7.38 -18.97 12.30
CA ILE A 89 -6.49 -19.98 12.87
C ILE A 89 -6.03 -19.52 14.24
N VAL A 90 -6.61 -20.09 15.28
CA VAL A 90 -6.26 -19.77 16.70
C VAL A 90 -5.61 -20.94 17.44
N ASP A 91 -5.70 -22.16 16.89
CA ASP A 91 -5.13 -23.38 17.49
C ASP A 91 -3.82 -23.77 16.78
N GLU A 92 -2.76 -23.90 17.56
CA GLU A 92 -1.44 -24.33 17.08
C GLU A 92 -1.46 -25.69 16.37
N LYS A 93 -2.27 -26.64 16.86
CA LYS A 93 -2.39 -27.97 16.26
C LYS A 93 -3.00 -27.91 14.85
N ILE A 94 -3.95 -27.00 14.65
CA ILE A 94 -4.56 -26.75 13.36
C ILE A 94 -3.53 -26.10 12.43
N ALA A 95 -2.77 -25.11 12.90
CA ALA A 95 -1.70 -24.47 12.15
C ALA A 95 -0.64 -25.51 11.72
N GLU A 96 -0.23 -26.42 12.60
CA GLU A 96 0.70 -27.52 12.28
C GLU A 96 0.12 -28.49 11.24
N LYS A 97 -1.17 -28.79 11.33
CA LYS A 97 -1.85 -29.67 10.37
C LYS A 97 -1.86 -29.05 8.97
N ILE A 98 -2.21 -27.76 8.87
CA ILE A 98 -2.19 -27.01 7.62
C ILE A 98 -0.77 -26.93 7.06
N ALA A 99 0.23 -26.64 7.90
CA ALA A 99 1.63 -26.58 7.50
C ALA A 99 2.14 -27.90 6.94
N LYS A 100 1.70 -29.04 7.51
CA LYS A 100 2.05 -30.38 7.01
C LYS A 100 1.35 -30.72 5.70
N GLU A 101 0.07 -30.36 5.56
CA GLU A 101 -0.73 -30.64 4.36
C GLU A 101 -0.23 -29.84 3.15
N LYS A 102 0.12 -28.57 3.34
CA LYS A 102 0.63 -27.64 2.30
C LYS A 102 2.16 -27.52 2.33
N LYS A 103 2.88 -28.49 2.84
CA LYS A 103 4.35 -28.42 3.02
C LYS A 103 5.05 -27.96 1.74
N GLY A 104 5.80 -26.86 1.86
CA GLY A 104 6.54 -26.25 0.74
C GLY A 104 5.69 -25.39 -0.21
N GLY A 105 4.40 -25.20 0.09
CA GLY A 105 3.49 -24.32 -0.65
C GLY A 105 3.08 -23.08 0.13
N ALA A 106 2.14 -22.33 -0.44
CA ALA A 106 1.50 -21.20 0.18
C ALA A 106 0.04 -21.50 0.52
N VAL A 107 -0.47 -20.84 1.56
CA VAL A 107 -1.86 -20.90 1.98
C VAL A 107 -2.51 -19.57 1.68
N ILE A 108 -3.64 -19.58 0.97
CA ILE A 108 -4.41 -18.37 0.69
C ILE A 108 -5.13 -17.95 1.98
N VAL A 109 -4.92 -16.71 2.37
CA VAL A 109 -5.52 -16.11 3.56
C VAL A 109 -6.28 -14.85 3.19
N LYS A 110 -7.18 -14.38 4.06
CA LYS A 110 -7.78 -13.07 3.92
C LYS A 110 -6.66 -12.01 3.93
N PRO A 111 -6.73 -10.96 3.10
CA PRO A 111 -5.70 -9.95 3.01
C PRO A 111 -5.33 -9.35 4.36
N PHE A 112 -4.05 -9.18 4.61
CA PHE A 112 -3.54 -8.52 5.80
C PHE A 112 -2.41 -7.55 5.45
N VAL A 113 -2.26 -6.50 6.26
CA VAL A 113 -1.22 -5.49 6.07
C VAL A 113 0.06 -5.97 6.74
N THR A 114 1.12 -6.13 5.97
CA THR A 114 2.44 -6.54 6.48
C THR A 114 3.15 -5.36 7.15
N LEU A 115 4.32 -5.61 7.72
CA LEU A 115 5.24 -4.57 8.18
C LEU A 115 6.30 -4.22 7.12
N ASP A 116 6.25 -4.88 5.97
CA ASP A 116 7.18 -4.64 4.88
C ASP A 116 6.81 -3.36 4.15
N ILE A 117 7.81 -2.52 3.92
CA ILE A 117 7.67 -1.23 3.26
C ILE A 117 8.25 -1.32 1.85
N GLU A 118 7.46 -0.92 0.87
CA GLU A 118 7.91 -0.69 -0.50
C GLU A 118 7.93 0.80 -0.80
N TYR A 119 9.06 1.30 -1.31
CA TYR A 119 9.17 2.67 -1.80
C TYR A 119 8.78 2.72 -3.28
N VAL A 120 7.81 3.55 -3.58
CA VAL A 120 7.14 3.57 -4.89
C VAL A 120 7.21 4.97 -5.50
N ASN A 121 7.66 5.07 -6.75
CA ASN A 121 7.57 6.29 -7.53
C ASN A 121 6.16 6.45 -8.16
N ALA A 122 5.85 7.64 -8.66
CA ALA A 122 4.52 7.95 -9.19
C ALA A 122 4.11 7.06 -10.37
N ILE A 123 5.04 6.63 -11.22
CA ILE A 123 4.76 5.80 -12.39
C ILE A 123 4.32 4.39 -11.97
N VAL A 124 4.99 3.82 -10.97
CA VAL A 124 4.65 2.51 -10.42
C VAL A 124 3.35 2.60 -9.61
N GLU A 125 3.17 3.68 -8.83
CA GLU A 125 1.96 3.92 -8.06
C GLU A 125 0.69 3.93 -8.91
N ASP A 126 0.73 4.52 -10.09
CA ASP A 126 -0.40 4.55 -11.03
C ASP A 126 -0.84 3.15 -11.52
N ARG A 127 -0.06 2.12 -11.24
CA ARG A 127 -0.40 0.72 -11.58
C ARG A 127 -0.92 -0.08 -10.39
N LYS A 128 -0.86 0.49 -9.19
CA LYS A 128 -1.20 -0.18 -7.93
C LYS A 128 -2.55 0.29 -7.41
N SER A 129 -3.16 -0.56 -6.58
CA SER A 129 -4.33 -0.25 -5.78
C SER A 129 -3.90 -0.04 -4.34
N ILE A 130 -4.06 1.19 -3.83
CA ILE A 130 -3.52 1.63 -2.56
C ILE A 130 -4.64 2.17 -1.68
N ALA A 131 -4.87 1.54 -0.54
CA ALA A 131 -5.86 1.97 0.44
C ALA A 131 -5.30 3.02 1.40
N HIS A 132 -6.19 3.79 2.03
CA HIS A 132 -5.83 4.71 3.10
C HIS A 132 -5.38 3.98 4.37
N ALA A 133 -4.56 4.62 5.19
CA ALA A 133 -4.10 4.09 6.48
C ALA A 133 -5.24 3.81 7.47
N GLY A 134 -6.41 4.41 7.28
CA GLY A 134 -7.57 4.29 8.16
C GLY A 134 -8.47 3.09 7.91
N ILE A 135 -8.10 2.12 7.07
CA ILE A 135 -8.87 0.89 6.89
C ILE A 135 -8.95 0.09 8.19
N LYS A 136 -10.07 -0.62 8.37
CA LYS A 136 -10.29 -1.39 9.60
C LYS A 136 -9.48 -2.67 9.60
N LEU A 137 -8.61 -2.79 10.60
CA LEU A 137 -7.76 -3.94 10.85
C LEU A 137 -8.09 -4.58 12.19
N ASP A 138 -7.89 -5.89 12.32
CA ASP A 138 -7.89 -6.57 13.61
C ASP A 138 -6.51 -6.42 14.32
N GLU A 139 -6.39 -7.04 15.50
CA GLU A 139 -5.16 -7.02 16.32
C GLU A 139 -3.93 -7.61 15.58
N HIS A 140 -4.18 -8.46 14.60
CA HIS A 140 -3.15 -9.13 13.80
C HIS A 140 -3.02 -8.53 12.39
N ARG A 141 -3.61 -7.33 12.18
CA ARG A 141 -3.55 -6.58 10.92
C ARG A 141 -4.29 -7.23 9.75
N ASN A 142 -5.20 -8.18 9.99
CA ASN A 142 -6.10 -8.68 8.97
C ASN A 142 -7.11 -7.59 8.59
N ILE A 143 -7.38 -7.42 7.30
CA ILE A 143 -8.34 -6.45 6.80
C ILE A 143 -9.76 -7.00 7.06
N LEU A 144 -10.56 -6.26 7.82
CA LEU A 144 -11.89 -6.71 8.23
C LEU A 144 -12.96 -6.46 7.17
N GLU A 145 -12.77 -5.45 6.35
CA GLU A 145 -13.72 -5.04 5.31
C GLU A 145 -13.47 -5.79 4.01
N ASP A 146 -14.53 -6.25 3.36
CA ASP A 146 -14.44 -6.92 2.05
C ASP A 146 -14.23 -5.90 0.93
N MET A 147 -14.87 -4.72 1.05
CA MET A 147 -14.72 -3.58 0.15
C MET A 147 -14.06 -2.41 0.89
N VAL A 148 -13.04 -1.81 0.31
CA VAL A 148 -12.27 -0.70 0.90
C VAL A 148 -12.14 0.46 -0.08
N GLU A 149 -12.07 1.67 0.46
CA GLU A 149 -11.73 2.85 -0.32
C GLU A 149 -10.24 2.83 -0.67
N ALA A 150 -9.94 3.02 -1.94
CA ALA A 150 -8.57 3.01 -2.42
C ALA A 150 -8.38 3.94 -3.63
N ARG A 151 -7.15 4.30 -3.89
CA ARG A 151 -6.73 4.84 -5.18
C ARG A 151 -6.42 3.66 -6.11
N ILE A 152 -7.26 3.49 -7.12
CA ILE A 152 -7.15 2.42 -8.10
C ILE A 152 -6.53 3.00 -9.35
N LYS A 153 -5.26 2.67 -9.64
CA LYS A 153 -4.52 3.23 -10.78
C LYS A 153 -4.60 4.76 -10.83
N GLY A 154 -4.38 5.40 -9.67
CA GLY A 154 -4.41 6.84 -9.51
C GLY A 154 -5.80 7.49 -9.35
N HIS A 155 -6.88 6.72 -9.41
CA HIS A 155 -8.25 7.23 -9.28
C HIS A 155 -8.93 6.72 -8.00
N PRO A 156 -9.63 7.58 -7.24
CA PRO A 156 -10.37 7.14 -6.06
C PRO A 156 -11.52 6.22 -6.43
N GLY A 157 -11.76 5.18 -5.64
CA GLY A 157 -12.84 4.23 -5.85
C GLY A 157 -12.92 3.20 -4.74
N MET A 158 -13.86 2.27 -4.89
CA MET A 158 -14.02 1.11 -4.01
C MET A 158 -13.46 -0.13 -4.71
N ILE A 159 -12.70 -0.94 -3.97
CA ILE A 159 -12.10 -2.17 -4.46
C ILE A 159 -12.25 -3.29 -3.44
N GLU A 160 -12.30 -4.53 -3.89
CA GLU A 160 -12.22 -5.68 -2.99
C GLU A 160 -10.86 -5.71 -2.29
N SER A 161 -10.85 -6.00 -1.00
CA SER A 161 -9.62 -6.09 -0.22
C SER A 161 -8.63 -7.12 -0.76
N SER A 162 -9.14 -8.15 -1.44
CA SER A 162 -8.34 -9.17 -2.15
C SER A 162 -7.53 -8.62 -3.33
N GLU A 163 -7.90 -7.46 -3.86
CA GLU A 163 -7.20 -6.82 -4.99
C GLU A 163 -6.26 -5.68 -4.56
N LEU A 164 -6.21 -5.34 -3.26
CA LEU A 164 -5.29 -4.35 -2.75
C LEU A 164 -3.83 -4.79 -2.90
N ASP A 165 -2.97 -3.85 -3.28
CA ASP A 165 -1.52 -4.05 -3.34
C ASP A 165 -0.81 -3.49 -2.11
N CYS A 166 -1.20 -2.30 -1.69
CA CYS A 166 -0.56 -1.56 -0.62
C CYS A 166 -1.55 -0.76 0.23
N VAL A 167 -1.06 -0.26 1.35
CA VAL A 167 -1.77 0.67 2.26
C VAL A 167 -0.85 1.83 2.59
N ASP A 168 -1.39 3.02 2.73
CA ASP A 168 -0.65 4.21 3.20
C ASP A 168 -0.01 3.95 4.58
N VAL A 169 1.16 4.53 4.78
CA VAL A 169 1.90 4.45 6.05
C VAL A 169 1.29 5.35 7.11
#